data_12c3b40537d1de22eec4e2ece8ce1c36
#
_entry.id   12c3b40537d1de22eec4e2ece8ce1c36
#
_cell.length_a   1.000
_cell.length_b   1.000
_cell.length_c   1.000
_cell.angle_alpha   90.00
_cell.angle_beta   90.00
_cell.angle_gamma   90.00
#
_symmetry.space_group_name_H-M   'P 1'
#
loop_
_entity.id
_entity.type
_entity.pdbx_description
1 polymer ?
#
loop_
_entity_poly.entity_id
_entity_poly.type
_entity_poly.pdbx_seq_one_letter_code
_entity_poly.pdbx_strand_id
1 'polypeptide(L)'
;HWRMHQNSTSTNPDSKPYAESAGQLALERHYERIGIKAEVSESELPFRYRTRYLAVKQPKINIVIPTKDHIDLLQRCLDSVLAKTEYGNYDVTLVENNSVESTTFAFYEEIQKKDPRVKVVTWNGQGFNYSSICNYGAAQRDGDILLFLNNDTEIINNDWLTSMVGFFSRPEVGMVGAKLLFPDNLVQHGGIWVSPDRVGYYSELLSHRDGGYMETMRYPSDCAAVTGACQMVRRDVFENVGGFDEQLAVVLNDVDLCLKVRESGYLVVFDPQAKLHHSEHASRGRDEQDVSKARRAIDEQARFYARWDKSLIDSGFINPNLNQCNGHFKITW
;
A
#
# COMPACT_ATOMS: atom_id res chain seq x y z
N HIS A 1 -9.39 -23.45 25.22
CA HIS A 1 -10.85 -23.36 25.35
C HIS A 1 -11.21 -22.43 26.50
N TRP A 2 -12.08 -21.45 26.22
CA TRP A 2 -12.54 -20.44 27.18
C TRP A 2 -13.96 -20.76 27.62
N ARG A 3 -14.21 -20.85 28.93
CA ARG A 3 -15.57 -21.05 29.43
C ARG A 3 -16.27 -19.68 29.50
N MET A 4 -17.28 -19.50 28.67
CA MET A 4 -18.14 -18.31 28.68
C MET A 4 -19.32 -18.49 29.64
N HIS A 5 -19.68 -17.44 30.38
CA HIS A 5 -20.87 -17.35 31.21
C HIS A 5 -21.50 -15.96 31.10
N GLN A 6 -22.70 -15.77 31.62
CA GLN A 6 -23.45 -14.51 31.45
C GLN A 6 -22.73 -13.23 31.89
N ASN A 7 -21.77 -13.35 32.86
CA ASN A 7 -20.96 -12.22 33.33
C ASN A 7 -19.56 -12.16 32.68
N SER A 8 -19.33 -12.92 31.65
CA SER A 8 -18.08 -12.79 30.88
C SER A 8 -18.11 -11.53 30.03
N THR A 9 -17.00 -10.78 30.01
CA THR A 9 -16.84 -9.60 29.13
C THR A 9 -16.99 -9.93 27.63
N SER A 10 -16.73 -11.17 27.24
CA SER A 10 -16.94 -11.67 25.88
C SER A 10 -18.39 -11.79 25.47
N THR A 11 -19.32 -11.94 26.44
CA THR A 11 -20.78 -12.04 26.21
C THR A 11 -21.52 -10.78 26.63
N ASN A 12 -20.98 -10.05 27.60
CA ASN A 12 -21.52 -8.79 28.10
C ASN A 12 -20.39 -7.80 28.35
N PRO A 13 -20.09 -6.90 27.39
CA PRO A 13 -19.08 -5.85 27.55
C PRO A 13 -19.30 -4.98 28.80
N ASP A 14 -20.57 -4.71 29.15
CA ASP A 14 -20.94 -3.87 30.29
C ASP A 14 -20.65 -4.51 31.64
N SER A 15 -20.32 -5.79 31.69
CA SER A 15 -19.96 -6.49 32.92
C SER A 15 -18.69 -5.95 33.59
N LYS A 16 -17.83 -5.27 32.82
CA LYS A 16 -16.58 -4.62 33.26
C LYS A 16 -16.35 -3.30 32.55
N PRO A 17 -17.10 -2.24 32.88
CA PRO A 17 -17.04 -0.96 32.16
C PRO A 17 -15.67 -0.28 32.20
N TYR A 18 -14.82 -0.63 33.18
CA TYR A 18 -13.45 -0.12 33.27
C TYR A 18 -12.46 -0.81 32.32
N ALA A 19 -12.81 -1.97 31.74
CA ALA A 19 -11.84 -2.78 31.02
C ALA A 19 -11.44 -2.16 29.68
N GLU A 20 -12.34 -1.44 29.03
CA GLU A 20 -12.07 -0.76 27.76
C GLU A 20 -11.11 0.42 27.96
N SER A 21 -11.41 1.32 28.90
CA SER A 21 -10.53 2.45 29.22
C SER A 21 -9.17 1.99 29.78
N ALA A 22 -9.14 0.91 30.55
CA ALA A 22 -7.88 0.33 31.03
C ALA A 22 -6.99 -0.21 29.89
N GLY A 23 -7.60 -0.81 28.89
CA GLY A 23 -6.88 -1.28 27.69
C GLY A 23 -6.31 -0.12 26.87
N GLN A 24 -7.10 0.95 26.66
CA GLN A 24 -6.61 2.17 26.01
C GLN A 24 -5.43 2.76 26.76
N LEU A 25 -5.56 2.98 28.07
CA LEU A 25 -4.51 3.52 28.93
C LEU A 25 -3.24 2.65 28.92
N ALA A 26 -3.39 1.35 28.84
CA ALA A 26 -2.23 0.43 28.77
C ALA A 26 -1.43 0.65 27.48
N LEU A 27 -2.11 0.87 26.33
CA LEU A 27 -1.47 1.18 25.04
C LEU A 27 -0.81 2.57 25.08
N GLU A 28 -1.49 3.59 25.58
CA GLU A 28 -0.95 4.96 25.71
C GLU A 28 0.35 4.94 26.52
N ARG A 29 0.33 4.31 27.70
CA ARG A 29 1.52 4.16 28.57
C ARG A 29 2.62 3.30 27.92
N HIS A 30 2.27 2.34 27.08
CA HIS A 30 3.25 1.58 26.32
C HIS A 30 4.00 2.49 25.34
N TYR A 31 3.27 3.28 24.54
CA TYR A 31 3.88 4.21 23.57
C TYR A 31 4.73 5.30 24.26
N GLU A 32 4.28 5.81 25.40
CA GLU A 32 5.08 6.73 26.22
C GLU A 32 6.42 6.09 26.64
N ARG A 33 6.39 4.84 27.16
CA ARG A 33 7.60 4.13 27.60
C ARG A 33 8.61 3.89 26.49
N ILE A 34 8.15 3.62 25.26
CA ILE A 34 9.03 3.37 24.11
C ILE A 34 9.34 4.65 23.32
N GLY A 35 8.83 5.82 23.76
CA GLY A 35 9.11 7.11 23.14
C GLY A 35 8.46 7.34 21.77
N ILE A 36 7.43 6.56 21.42
CA ILE A 36 6.65 6.74 20.19
C ILE A 36 5.44 7.62 20.47
N LYS A 37 5.30 8.71 19.72
CA LYS A 37 4.10 9.54 19.81
C LYS A 37 2.95 8.88 19.04
N ALA A 38 1.88 8.57 19.76
CA ALA A 38 0.68 7.96 19.20
C ALA A 38 -0.58 8.44 19.92
N GLU A 39 -1.66 8.49 19.19
CA GLU A 39 -3.03 8.68 19.73
C GLU A 39 -3.71 7.32 19.73
N VAL A 40 -4.27 6.92 20.87
CA VAL A 40 -5.04 5.70 20.99
C VAL A 40 -6.50 6.06 21.20
N SER A 41 -7.38 5.48 20.43
CA SER A 41 -8.82 5.68 20.56
C SER A 41 -9.56 4.34 20.53
N GLU A 42 -10.75 4.32 21.13
CA GLU A 42 -11.67 3.20 20.97
C GLU A 42 -12.07 3.02 19.50
N SER A 43 -12.39 1.80 19.13
CA SER A 43 -12.87 1.48 17.80
C SER A 43 -14.37 1.14 17.81
N GLU A 44 -14.92 0.80 16.64
CA GLU A 44 -16.31 0.37 16.50
C GLU A 44 -16.60 -0.98 17.18
N LEU A 45 -15.57 -1.74 17.50
CA LEU A 45 -15.67 -3.04 18.16
C LEU A 45 -15.19 -2.94 19.61
N PRO A 46 -15.93 -3.46 20.59
CA PRO A 46 -15.54 -3.45 21.99
C PRO A 46 -14.16 -4.09 22.21
N PHE A 47 -13.35 -3.47 23.06
CA PHE A 47 -12.00 -3.92 23.40
C PHE A 47 -11.04 -3.98 22.20
N ARG A 48 -11.31 -3.18 21.18
CA ARG A 48 -10.42 -2.91 20.05
C ARG A 48 -10.06 -1.43 20.03
N TYR A 49 -8.81 -1.14 19.70
CA TYR A 49 -8.30 0.24 19.74
C TYR A 49 -7.66 0.58 18.41
N ARG A 50 -7.83 1.83 18.00
CA ARG A 50 -7.10 2.41 16.87
C ARG A 50 -5.90 3.15 17.41
N THR A 51 -4.73 2.87 16.86
CA THR A 51 -3.51 3.63 17.12
C THR A 51 -3.18 4.45 15.88
N ARG A 52 -3.13 5.76 16.06
CA ARG A 52 -2.64 6.70 15.06
C ARG A 52 -1.23 7.14 15.47
N TYR A 53 -0.24 6.72 14.74
CA TYR A 53 1.13 7.17 14.98
C TYR A 53 1.30 8.59 14.50
N LEU A 54 1.95 9.44 15.31
CA LEU A 54 2.18 10.84 15.00
C LEU A 54 3.63 11.04 14.54
N ALA A 55 3.82 11.48 13.32
CA ALA A 55 5.12 11.85 12.82
C ALA A 55 5.65 13.07 13.59
N VAL A 56 6.78 12.93 14.29
CA VAL A 56 7.42 14.01 15.07
C VAL A 56 7.92 15.14 14.14
N LYS A 57 8.36 14.75 12.94
CA LYS A 57 8.68 15.65 11.83
C LYS A 57 7.68 15.35 10.72
N GLN A 58 7.42 16.34 9.90
CA GLN A 58 6.67 16.12 8.65
C GLN A 58 7.67 15.81 7.53
N PRO A 59 8.05 14.53 7.30
CA PRO A 59 9.01 14.18 6.27
C PRO A 59 8.46 14.60 4.90
N LYS A 60 9.34 15.01 4.01
CA LYS A 60 8.96 15.35 2.65
C LYS A 60 8.68 14.09 1.84
N ILE A 61 7.53 14.07 1.15
CA ILE A 61 7.10 12.94 0.33
C ILE A 61 7.23 13.32 -1.15
N ASN A 62 7.86 12.47 -1.96
CA ASN A 62 7.76 12.52 -3.41
C ASN A 62 6.76 11.45 -3.88
N ILE A 63 5.61 11.89 -4.38
CA ILE A 63 4.59 11.02 -4.99
C ILE A 63 4.96 10.84 -6.45
N VAL A 64 5.32 9.63 -6.84
CA VAL A 64 5.72 9.26 -8.21
C VAL A 64 4.55 8.60 -8.92
N ILE A 65 4.06 9.22 -9.98
CA ILE A 65 2.92 8.75 -10.76
C ILE A 65 3.36 8.48 -12.20
N PRO A 66 3.57 7.23 -12.61
CA PRO A 66 3.75 6.86 -14.02
C PRO A 66 2.49 7.18 -14.81
N THR A 67 2.63 7.78 -15.98
CA THR A 67 1.47 8.14 -16.80
C THR A 67 1.78 8.08 -18.30
N LYS A 68 0.75 7.73 -19.09
CA LYS A 68 0.76 7.76 -20.55
C LYS A 68 -0.64 8.01 -21.03
N ASP A 69 -0.87 9.10 -21.77
CA ASP A 69 -2.20 9.44 -22.30
C ASP A 69 -3.32 9.29 -21.24
N HIS A 70 -4.57 8.97 -21.61
CA HIS A 70 -5.68 8.72 -20.66
C HIS A 70 -5.86 9.85 -19.62
N ILE A 71 -5.94 11.09 -20.08
CA ILE A 71 -5.99 12.30 -19.23
C ILE A 71 -7.14 12.25 -18.23
N ASP A 72 -8.28 11.68 -18.61
CA ASP A 72 -9.46 11.56 -17.75
C ASP A 72 -9.19 10.75 -16.47
N LEU A 73 -8.35 9.73 -16.54
CA LEU A 73 -7.91 8.95 -15.39
C LEU A 73 -6.92 9.75 -14.54
N LEU A 74 -5.88 10.28 -15.18
CA LEU A 74 -4.85 11.08 -14.52
C LEU A 74 -5.44 12.31 -13.82
N GLN A 75 -6.38 13.01 -14.46
CA GLN A 75 -7.02 14.18 -13.89
C GLN A 75 -7.80 13.82 -12.62
N ARG A 76 -8.62 12.76 -12.62
CA ARG A 76 -9.33 12.30 -11.43
C ARG A 76 -8.37 11.94 -10.30
N CYS A 77 -7.28 11.23 -10.63
CA CYS A 77 -6.23 10.92 -9.66
C CYS A 77 -5.65 12.19 -9.04
N LEU A 78 -5.16 13.11 -9.86
CA LEU A 78 -4.53 14.36 -9.41
C LEU A 78 -5.52 15.25 -8.64
N ASP A 79 -6.74 15.45 -9.13
CA ASP A 79 -7.75 16.25 -8.46
C ASP A 79 -8.04 15.67 -7.07
N SER A 80 -8.11 14.34 -6.93
CA SER A 80 -8.31 13.70 -5.63
C SER A 80 -7.10 13.85 -4.71
N VAL A 81 -5.88 13.68 -5.21
CA VAL A 81 -4.63 13.85 -4.44
C VAL A 81 -4.50 15.30 -3.96
N LEU A 82 -4.66 16.28 -4.86
CA LEU A 82 -4.44 17.70 -4.56
C LEU A 82 -5.53 18.29 -3.66
N ALA A 83 -6.78 17.85 -3.80
CA ALA A 83 -7.91 18.39 -3.06
C ALA A 83 -8.18 17.67 -1.71
N LYS A 84 -7.91 16.36 -1.62
CA LYS A 84 -8.27 15.57 -0.43
C LYS A 84 -7.10 15.27 0.50
N THR A 85 -5.85 15.60 0.14
CA THR A 85 -4.69 15.30 1.00
C THR A 85 -4.47 16.39 2.03
N GLU A 86 -4.67 16.10 3.31
CA GLU A 86 -4.42 17.02 4.44
C GLU A 86 -2.93 17.18 4.76
N TYR A 87 -2.11 16.22 4.40
CA TYR A 87 -0.67 16.27 4.61
C TYR A 87 -0.03 17.34 3.71
N GLY A 88 0.65 18.33 4.29
CA GLY A 88 1.09 19.52 3.54
C GLY A 88 2.47 19.40 2.88
N ASN A 89 3.33 18.46 3.30
CA ASN A 89 4.73 18.41 2.85
C ASN A 89 4.96 17.31 1.80
N TYR A 90 4.37 17.48 0.61
CA TYR A 90 4.56 16.56 -0.50
C TYR A 90 4.71 17.28 -1.84
N ASP A 91 5.40 16.62 -2.75
CA ASP A 91 5.49 16.94 -4.17
C ASP A 91 4.94 15.78 -5.00
N VAL A 92 4.52 16.07 -6.24
CA VAL A 92 4.07 15.07 -7.22
C VAL A 92 5.01 15.10 -8.42
N THR A 93 5.59 13.96 -8.75
CA THR A 93 6.37 13.73 -9.95
C THR A 93 5.58 12.88 -10.93
N LEU A 94 5.02 13.50 -11.97
CA LEU A 94 4.40 12.79 -13.08
C LEU A 94 5.50 12.31 -14.02
N VAL A 95 5.59 11.00 -14.21
CA VAL A 95 6.56 10.41 -15.12
C VAL A 95 5.85 10.06 -16.42
N GLU A 96 5.98 10.96 -17.38
CA GLU A 96 5.44 10.79 -18.73
C GLU A 96 6.21 9.67 -19.47
N ASN A 97 5.47 8.73 -20.04
CA ASN A 97 5.99 7.54 -20.71
C ASN A 97 5.44 7.40 -22.13
N ASN A 98 6.10 8.06 -23.09
CA ASN A 98 5.78 7.89 -24.53
C ASN A 98 4.32 8.19 -24.91
N SER A 99 3.74 9.24 -24.34
CA SER A 99 2.42 9.76 -24.75
C SER A 99 2.44 10.25 -26.18
N VAL A 100 1.29 10.15 -26.86
CA VAL A 100 1.16 10.53 -28.29
C VAL A 100 0.06 11.57 -28.52
N GLU A 101 -0.84 11.75 -27.56
CA GLU A 101 -1.97 12.66 -27.68
C GLU A 101 -1.55 14.10 -27.37
N SER A 102 -1.83 15.04 -28.29
CA SER A 102 -1.51 16.47 -28.07
C SER A 102 -2.23 17.06 -26.87
N THR A 103 -3.42 16.59 -26.55
CA THR A 103 -4.21 16.96 -25.37
C THR A 103 -3.51 16.60 -24.07
N THR A 104 -2.75 15.50 -24.05
CA THR A 104 -1.95 15.09 -22.89
C THR A 104 -0.86 16.10 -22.57
N PHE A 105 -0.12 16.55 -23.58
CA PHE A 105 0.93 17.55 -23.38
C PHE A 105 0.37 18.92 -22.95
N ALA A 106 -0.76 19.33 -23.50
CA ALA A 106 -1.45 20.56 -23.07
C ALA A 106 -1.88 20.46 -21.60
N PHE A 107 -2.41 19.33 -21.16
CA PHE A 107 -2.75 19.08 -19.76
C PHE A 107 -1.52 19.14 -18.83
N TYR A 108 -0.40 18.57 -19.25
CA TYR A 108 0.85 18.62 -18.48
C TYR A 108 1.35 20.06 -18.26
N GLU A 109 1.26 20.91 -19.28
CA GLU A 109 1.60 22.32 -19.13
C GLU A 109 0.63 23.07 -18.20
N GLU A 110 -0.65 22.79 -18.30
CA GLU A 110 -1.68 23.43 -17.47
C GLU A 110 -1.52 23.06 -15.99
N ILE A 111 -1.38 21.76 -15.67
CA ILE A 111 -1.33 21.31 -14.27
C ILE A 111 -0.07 21.83 -13.55
N GLN A 112 1.08 21.92 -14.22
CA GLN A 112 2.30 22.48 -13.64
C GLN A 112 2.19 23.98 -13.36
N LYS A 113 1.42 24.72 -14.17
CA LYS A 113 1.14 26.14 -13.92
C LYS A 113 0.14 26.33 -12.79
N LYS A 114 -0.83 25.41 -12.65
CA LYS A 114 -1.91 25.45 -11.66
C LYS A 114 -1.41 25.11 -10.25
N ASP A 115 -0.54 24.11 -10.12
CA ASP A 115 -0.04 23.66 -8.82
C ASP A 115 1.49 23.43 -8.84
N PRO A 116 2.28 24.25 -8.12
CA PRO A 116 3.74 24.18 -8.12
C PRO A 116 4.30 22.90 -7.50
N ARG A 117 3.49 22.12 -6.79
CA ARG A 117 3.88 20.80 -6.27
C ARG A 117 4.04 19.79 -7.39
N VAL A 118 3.35 19.97 -8.52
CA VAL A 118 3.36 19.02 -9.65
C VAL A 118 4.51 19.35 -10.59
N LYS A 119 5.31 18.35 -10.92
CA LYS A 119 6.35 18.41 -11.95
C LYS A 119 6.17 17.23 -12.92
N VAL A 120 6.21 17.51 -14.20
CA VAL A 120 6.24 16.48 -15.24
C VAL A 120 7.69 16.26 -15.69
N VAL A 121 8.08 14.99 -15.78
CA VAL A 121 9.38 14.56 -16.28
C VAL A 121 9.17 13.47 -17.34
N THR A 122 9.95 13.47 -18.41
CA THR A 122 9.81 12.50 -19.49
C THR A 122 10.82 11.38 -19.36
N TRP A 123 10.34 10.15 -19.26
CA TRP A 123 11.16 8.97 -19.34
C TRP A 123 11.35 8.57 -20.82
N ASN A 124 12.62 8.55 -21.26
CA ASN A 124 12.97 8.32 -22.67
C ASN A 124 13.26 6.85 -23.00
N GLY A 125 12.84 5.90 -22.16
CA GLY A 125 13.00 4.48 -22.44
C GLY A 125 12.05 3.99 -23.51
N GLN A 126 12.30 2.78 -24.03
CA GLN A 126 11.45 2.16 -25.05
C GLN A 126 10.38 1.25 -24.39
N GLY A 127 9.17 1.33 -24.91
CA GLY A 127 8.07 0.50 -24.48
C GLY A 127 7.51 0.90 -23.12
N PHE A 128 7.07 -0.09 -22.34
CA PHE A 128 6.55 0.10 -21.00
C PHE A 128 7.32 -0.78 -19.99
N ASN A 129 7.97 -0.15 -19.05
CA ASN A 129 8.64 -0.79 -17.93
C ASN A 129 8.35 0.00 -16.66
N TYR A 130 7.37 -0.45 -15.87
CA TYR A 130 6.94 0.22 -14.65
C TYR A 130 8.10 0.44 -13.67
N SER A 131 8.94 -0.57 -13.51
CA SER A 131 10.09 -0.53 -12.61
C SER A 131 11.09 0.58 -12.99
N SER A 132 11.48 0.64 -14.27
CA SER A 132 12.38 1.69 -14.77
C SER A 132 11.76 3.08 -14.67
N ILE A 133 10.47 3.21 -14.98
CA ILE A 133 9.74 4.49 -14.90
C ILE A 133 9.68 4.96 -13.44
N CYS A 134 9.38 4.08 -12.49
CA CYS A 134 9.34 4.41 -11.06
C CYS A 134 10.73 4.76 -10.50
N ASN A 135 11.77 3.99 -10.86
CA ASN A 135 13.15 4.30 -10.48
C ASN A 135 13.57 5.67 -10.99
N TYR A 136 13.28 5.96 -12.27
CA TYR A 136 13.56 7.27 -12.88
C TYR A 136 12.82 8.39 -12.14
N GLY A 137 11.53 8.23 -11.85
CA GLY A 137 10.72 9.21 -11.14
C GLY A 137 11.20 9.48 -9.71
N ALA A 138 11.63 8.43 -9.00
CA ALA A 138 12.18 8.53 -7.66
C ALA A 138 13.43 9.43 -7.60
N ALA A 139 14.25 9.40 -8.65
CA ALA A 139 15.48 10.19 -8.75
C ALA A 139 15.25 11.67 -9.17
N GLN A 140 14.03 12.08 -9.55
CA GLN A 140 13.79 13.41 -10.11
C GLN A 140 13.55 14.51 -9.07
N ARG A 141 13.22 14.14 -7.85
CA ARG A 141 12.98 15.06 -6.73
C ARG A 141 13.47 14.49 -5.41
N ASP A 142 13.92 15.36 -4.53
CA ASP A 142 14.24 15.02 -3.16
C ASP A 142 12.95 14.71 -2.36
N GLY A 143 13.10 13.96 -1.30
CA GLY A 143 12.07 13.61 -0.35
C GLY A 143 12.59 12.51 0.57
N ASP A 144 12.18 12.54 1.82
CA ASP A 144 12.54 11.52 2.82
C ASP A 144 11.82 10.19 2.56
N ILE A 145 10.67 10.30 1.89
CA ILE A 145 9.77 9.20 1.60
C ILE A 145 9.38 9.23 0.13
N LEU A 146 9.31 8.06 -0.49
CA LEU A 146 8.75 7.84 -1.82
C LEU A 146 7.38 7.22 -1.71
N LEU A 147 6.43 7.69 -2.50
CA LEU A 147 5.13 7.05 -2.69
C LEU A 147 4.93 6.77 -4.17
N PHE A 148 4.88 5.50 -4.56
CA PHE A 148 4.48 5.09 -5.90
C PHE A 148 2.96 4.97 -5.94
N LEU A 149 2.35 5.67 -6.91
CA LEU A 149 0.90 5.75 -7.04
C LEU A 149 0.50 5.58 -8.50
N ASN A 150 -0.44 4.70 -8.78
CA ASN A 150 -0.98 4.55 -10.12
C ASN A 150 -1.86 5.74 -10.51
N ASN A 151 -1.87 6.09 -11.80
CA ASN A 151 -2.63 7.21 -12.35
C ASN A 151 -4.15 6.98 -12.45
N ASP A 152 -4.62 5.78 -12.13
CA ASP A 152 -6.04 5.37 -12.12
C ASP A 152 -6.57 5.12 -10.69
N THR A 153 -5.93 5.74 -9.70
CA THR A 153 -6.38 5.74 -8.31
C THR A 153 -7.17 7.01 -7.96
N GLU A 154 -8.06 6.91 -6.97
CA GLU A 154 -8.82 8.06 -6.43
C GLU A 154 -8.86 8.00 -4.91
N ILE A 155 -8.44 9.06 -4.24
CA ILE A 155 -8.38 9.16 -2.78
C ILE A 155 -9.79 9.18 -2.18
N ILE A 156 -10.03 8.39 -1.14
CA ILE A 156 -11.32 8.33 -0.42
C ILE A 156 -11.31 9.25 0.80
N ASN A 157 -10.35 9.10 1.70
CA ASN A 157 -10.29 9.84 2.97
C ASN A 157 -9.10 10.81 3.03
N ASN A 158 -9.30 11.97 3.64
CA ASN A 158 -8.34 13.08 3.59
C ASN A 158 -7.05 12.82 4.37
N ASP A 159 -7.10 12.02 5.41
CA ASP A 159 -6.00 11.69 6.31
C ASP A 159 -5.15 10.49 5.85
N TRP A 160 -5.42 9.95 4.66
CA TRP A 160 -4.78 8.76 4.12
C TRP A 160 -3.24 8.83 4.16
N LEU A 161 -2.68 9.96 3.71
CA LEU A 161 -1.24 10.14 3.65
C LEU A 161 -0.63 10.33 5.05
N THR A 162 -1.32 11.05 5.92
CA THR A 162 -0.94 11.23 7.33
C THR A 162 -0.93 9.90 8.08
N SER A 163 -1.93 9.03 7.83
CA SER A 163 -1.98 7.69 8.41
C SER A 163 -0.77 6.86 8.00
N MET A 164 -0.48 6.78 6.69
CA MET A 164 0.65 6.01 6.18
C MET A 164 2.00 6.52 6.69
N VAL A 165 2.22 7.84 6.68
CA VAL A 165 3.47 8.47 7.17
C VAL A 165 3.70 8.20 8.65
N GLY A 166 2.63 8.15 9.43
CA GLY A 166 2.71 7.89 10.87
C GLY A 166 3.50 6.62 11.22
N PHE A 167 3.38 5.57 10.42
CA PHE A 167 4.09 4.30 10.65
C PHE A 167 5.61 4.42 10.61
N PHE A 168 6.17 5.40 9.91
CA PHE A 168 7.62 5.61 9.86
C PHE A 168 8.18 6.28 11.13
N SER A 169 7.34 6.61 12.11
CA SER A 169 7.79 6.91 13.46
C SER A 169 8.36 5.67 14.18
N ARG A 170 8.05 4.48 13.66
CA ARG A 170 8.58 3.19 14.05
C ARG A 170 9.79 2.86 13.16
N PRO A 171 11.01 2.83 13.69
CA PRO A 171 12.23 2.67 12.88
C PRO A 171 12.31 1.33 12.14
N GLU A 172 11.62 0.31 12.64
CA GLU A 172 11.54 -1.01 12.01
C GLU A 172 10.62 -1.05 10.77
N VAL A 173 9.79 -0.02 10.52
CA VAL A 173 8.92 0.03 9.34
C VAL A 173 9.66 0.65 8.17
N GLY A 174 9.82 -0.12 7.09
CA GLY A 174 10.44 0.32 5.84
C GLY A 174 9.43 0.69 4.76
N MET A 175 8.24 0.06 4.79
CA MET A 175 7.23 0.22 3.75
C MET A 175 5.81 0.15 4.30
N VAL A 176 4.90 0.90 3.66
CA VAL A 176 3.46 0.94 4.00
C VAL A 176 2.62 0.93 2.72
N GLY A 177 1.57 0.10 2.68
CA GLY A 177 0.60 0.08 1.59
C GLY A 177 -0.82 0.38 2.07
N ALA A 178 -1.62 0.99 1.19
CA ALA A 178 -2.99 1.38 1.47
C ALA A 178 -4.01 0.27 1.17
N LYS A 179 -5.21 0.38 1.72
CA LYS A 179 -6.37 -0.42 1.32
C LYS A 179 -6.92 0.09 -0.01
N LEU A 180 -6.97 -0.78 -1.02
CA LEU A 180 -7.58 -0.43 -2.30
C LEU A 180 -8.94 -1.09 -2.45
N LEU A 181 -9.85 -0.35 -3.04
CA LEU A 181 -11.20 -0.77 -3.37
C LEU A 181 -11.42 -0.70 -4.88
N PHE A 182 -12.15 -1.64 -5.41
CA PHE A 182 -12.73 -1.50 -6.74
C PHE A 182 -13.77 -0.36 -6.76
N PRO A 183 -14.15 0.17 -7.94
CA PRO A 183 -15.16 1.22 -8.03
C PRO A 183 -16.52 0.87 -7.43
N ASP A 184 -16.85 -0.41 -7.30
CA ASP A 184 -18.06 -0.94 -6.64
C ASP A 184 -17.93 -1.13 -5.12
N ASN A 185 -16.82 -0.66 -4.54
CA ASN A 185 -16.49 -0.77 -3.11
C ASN A 185 -16.23 -2.20 -2.61
N LEU A 186 -15.91 -3.14 -3.47
CA LEU A 186 -15.31 -4.39 -3.04
C LEU A 186 -13.82 -4.21 -2.76
N VAL A 187 -13.28 -4.96 -1.83
CA VAL A 187 -11.84 -4.95 -1.53
C VAL A 187 -11.07 -5.48 -2.73
N GLN A 188 -10.14 -4.69 -3.23
CA GLN A 188 -9.17 -5.11 -4.24
C GLN A 188 -7.87 -5.55 -3.57
N HIS A 189 -7.33 -4.74 -2.65
CA HIS A 189 -6.10 -5.00 -1.96
C HIS A 189 -6.25 -4.77 -0.45
N GLY A 190 -5.90 -5.79 0.31
CA GLY A 190 -5.85 -5.80 1.79
C GLY A 190 -4.50 -6.31 2.33
N GLY A 191 -3.40 -6.09 1.60
CA GLY A 191 -2.12 -6.75 1.77
C GLY A 191 -1.97 -7.95 0.83
N ILE A 192 -0.74 -8.42 0.66
CA ILE A 192 -0.38 -9.50 -0.24
C ILE A 192 0.22 -10.64 0.58
N TRP A 193 -0.27 -11.85 0.34
CA TRP A 193 0.39 -13.07 0.78
C TRP A 193 1.22 -13.66 -0.37
N VAL A 194 2.35 -14.27 -0.01
CA VAL A 194 3.28 -14.88 -0.96
C VAL A 194 3.54 -16.33 -0.55
N SER A 195 3.42 -17.24 -1.48
CA SER A 195 3.74 -18.65 -1.30
C SER A 195 4.74 -19.11 -2.38
N PRO A 196 5.36 -20.31 -2.23
CA PRO A 196 6.35 -20.80 -3.19
C PRO A 196 5.86 -20.97 -4.62
N ASP A 197 4.56 -20.98 -4.86
CA ASP A 197 3.94 -21.24 -6.15
C ASP A 197 3.00 -20.12 -6.63
N ARG A 198 2.63 -19.18 -5.76
CA ARG A 198 1.70 -18.10 -6.12
C ARG A 198 1.72 -16.92 -5.16
N VAL A 199 1.22 -15.81 -5.66
CA VAL A 199 0.98 -14.56 -4.94
C VAL A 199 -0.51 -14.24 -5.02
N GLY A 200 -1.08 -13.67 -3.96
CA GLY A 200 -2.50 -13.28 -3.94
C GLY A 200 -2.80 -12.20 -2.92
N TYR A 201 -3.94 -11.58 -3.06
CA TYR A 201 -4.42 -10.53 -2.16
C TYR A 201 -5.23 -11.11 -1.01
N TYR A 202 -5.09 -10.49 0.19
CA TYR A 202 -5.97 -10.80 1.31
C TYR A 202 -7.34 -10.18 1.11
N SER A 203 -8.39 -10.95 1.43
CA SER A 203 -9.78 -10.47 1.48
C SER A 203 -10.32 -9.86 0.17
N GLU A 204 -9.71 -10.21 -0.96
CA GLU A 204 -10.15 -9.75 -2.27
C GLU A 204 -11.64 -10.08 -2.50
N LEU A 205 -12.37 -9.13 -3.11
CA LEU A 205 -13.81 -9.19 -3.37
C LEU A 205 -14.74 -9.22 -2.13
N LEU A 206 -14.21 -9.09 -0.92
CA LEU A 206 -15.06 -8.82 0.24
C LEU A 206 -15.63 -7.40 0.18
N SER A 207 -16.78 -7.18 0.81
CA SER A 207 -17.29 -5.82 1.01
C SER A 207 -16.28 -4.97 1.78
N HIS A 208 -16.15 -3.69 1.45
CA HIS A 208 -15.25 -2.77 2.19
C HIS A 208 -15.62 -2.66 3.69
N ARG A 209 -16.85 -3.05 4.07
CA ARG A 209 -17.33 -3.08 5.47
C ARG A 209 -16.97 -4.36 6.20
N ASP A 210 -16.58 -5.40 5.48
CA ASP A 210 -16.17 -6.66 6.08
C ASP A 210 -14.83 -6.48 6.82
N GLY A 211 -14.72 -7.04 8.01
CA GLY A 211 -13.50 -7.00 8.80
C GLY A 211 -12.41 -7.95 8.31
N GLY A 212 -12.75 -8.87 7.44
CA GLY A 212 -11.84 -9.95 7.04
C GLY A 212 -11.52 -10.91 8.19
N TYR A 213 -10.61 -11.84 7.95
CA TYR A 213 -10.16 -12.78 8.97
C TYR A 213 -9.52 -12.02 10.14
N MET A 214 -10.01 -12.27 11.37
CA MET A 214 -9.52 -11.62 12.59
C MET A 214 -9.49 -10.07 12.54
N GLU A 215 -10.38 -9.48 11.76
CA GLU A 215 -10.51 -8.03 11.59
C GLU A 215 -9.31 -7.35 10.90
N THR A 216 -8.52 -8.10 10.14
CA THR A 216 -7.33 -7.58 9.44
C THR A 216 -7.64 -6.47 8.43
N MET A 217 -8.90 -6.37 7.97
CA MET A 217 -9.33 -5.29 7.08
C MET A 217 -9.68 -3.98 7.81
N ARG A 218 -9.66 -3.98 9.15
CA ARG A 218 -9.96 -2.81 10.01
C ARG A 218 -8.73 -2.28 10.73
N TYR A 219 -7.74 -3.14 11.00
CA TYR A 219 -6.56 -2.81 11.79
C TYR A 219 -5.29 -3.03 10.99
N PRO A 220 -4.26 -2.18 11.18
CA PRO A 220 -2.98 -2.37 10.53
C PRO A 220 -2.37 -3.74 10.85
N SER A 221 -1.68 -4.30 9.87
CA SER A 221 -0.99 -5.57 10.03
C SER A 221 0.30 -5.62 9.22
N ASP A 222 1.27 -6.36 9.74
CA ASP A 222 2.45 -6.71 8.97
C ASP A 222 2.05 -7.75 7.91
N CYS A 223 2.61 -7.64 6.71
CA CYS A 223 2.32 -8.54 5.60
C CYS A 223 3.57 -8.85 4.78
N ALA A 224 3.45 -9.83 3.88
CA ALA A 224 4.56 -10.19 3.02
C ALA A 224 4.88 -9.08 2.01
N ALA A 225 3.84 -8.48 1.43
CA ALA A 225 3.96 -7.41 0.46
C ALA A 225 2.69 -6.55 0.40
N VAL A 226 2.80 -5.41 -0.29
CA VAL A 226 1.73 -4.49 -0.66
C VAL A 226 1.85 -4.10 -2.13
N THR A 227 0.74 -3.77 -2.77
CA THR A 227 0.69 -3.48 -4.20
C THR A 227 1.35 -2.15 -4.59
N GLY A 228 2.01 -2.13 -5.74
CA GLY A 228 2.59 -0.92 -6.34
C GLY A 228 1.57 0.14 -6.73
N ALA A 229 0.27 -0.18 -6.76
CA ALA A 229 -0.76 0.81 -7.05
C ALA A 229 -0.84 1.93 -6.00
N CYS A 230 -0.47 1.64 -4.73
CA CYS A 230 -0.24 2.64 -3.68
C CYS A 230 0.76 2.09 -2.66
N GLN A 231 2.05 2.34 -2.88
CA GLN A 231 3.16 1.77 -2.12
C GLN A 231 4.10 2.88 -1.65
N MET A 232 4.18 3.06 -0.32
CA MET A 232 5.02 4.08 0.31
C MET A 232 6.23 3.43 0.95
N VAL A 233 7.43 3.98 0.71
CA VAL A 233 8.70 3.44 1.21
C VAL A 233 9.62 4.56 1.67
N ARG A 234 10.41 4.33 2.72
CA ARG A 234 11.49 5.24 3.10
C ARG A 234 12.51 5.31 1.97
N ARG A 235 12.96 6.52 1.63
CA ARG A 235 13.93 6.72 0.55
C ARG A 235 15.25 6.00 0.82
N ASP A 236 15.79 6.12 2.03
CA ASP A 236 17.03 5.45 2.42
C ASP A 236 16.93 3.92 2.28
N VAL A 237 15.79 3.34 2.62
CA VAL A 237 15.53 1.91 2.44
C VAL A 237 15.43 1.55 0.97
N PHE A 238 14.66 2.32 0.17
CA PHE A 238 14.52 2.12 -1.28
C PHE A 238 15.87 2.14 -2.00
N GLU A 239 16.71 3.12 -1.69
CA GLU A 239 18.04 3.26 -2.28
C GLU A 239 18.97 2.14 -1.85
N ASN A 240 18.97 1.76 -0.57
CA ASN A 240 19.80 0.66 -0.04
C ASN A 240 19.48 -0.70 -0.66
N VAL A 241 18.21 -0.96 -0.98
CA VAL A 241 17.81 -2.23 -1.65
C VAL A 241 17.93 -2.17 -3.17
N GLY A 242 18.38 -1.04 -3.73
CA GLY A 242 18.60 -0.84 -5.16
C GLY A 242 17.34 -0.58 -5.98
N GLY A 243 16.27 -0.06 -5.34
CA GLY A 243 15.01 0.29 -6.01
C GLY A 243 14.26 -0.92 -6.60
N PHE A 244 13.42 -0.68 -7.60
CA PHE A 244 12.76 -1.75 -8.35
C PHE A 244 13.76 -2.50 -9.23
N ASP A 245 13.56 -3.82 -9.38
CA ASP A 245 14.31 -4.62 -10.38
C ASP A 245 13.70 -4.37 -11.78
N GLU A 246 14.47 -3.70 -12.65
CA GLU A 246 14.00 -3.34 -14.00
C GLU A 246 13.82 -4.53 -14.94
N GLN A 247 14.29 -5.71 -14.53
CA GLN A 247 14.03 -6.97 -15.24
C GLN A 247 12.67 -7.58 -14.89
N LEU A 248 12.00 -7.05 -13.85
CA LEU A 248 10.59 -7.27 -13.55
C LEU A 248 9.83 -6.02 -14.00
N ALA A 249 9.58 -5.93 -15.30
CA ALA A 249 9.06 -4.70 -15.90
C ALA A 249 7.64 -4.36 -15.42
N VAL A 250 6.83 -5.37 -15.10
CA VAL A 250 5.41 -5.20 -14.77
C VAL A 250 4.93 -6.15 -13.68
N VAL A 251 5.24 -7.45 -13.77
CA VAL A 251 4.65 -8.48 -12.92
C VAL A 251 5.55 -8.71 -11.71
N LEU A 252 4.96 -8.71 -10.51
CA LEU A 252 5.62 -8.98 -9.23
C LEU A 252 6.80 -8.04 -8.87
N ASN A 253 6.95 -6.93 -9.55
CA ASN A 253 7.98 -5.93 -9.26
C ASN A 253 7.76 -5.26 -7.89
N ASP A 254 6.51 -5.00 -7.53
CA ASP A 254 6.09 -4.47 -6.24
C ASP A 254 6.31 -5.49 -5.10
N VAL A 255 6.01 -6.76 -5.37
CA VAL A 255 6.26 -7.85 -4.42
C VAL A 255 7.77 -8.06 -4.23
N ASP A 256 8.56 -8.05 -5.31
CA ASP A 256 10.03 -8.13 -5.25
C ASP A 256 10.62 -7.02 -4.39
N LEU A 257 10.18 -5.78 -4.58
CA LEU A 257 10.63 -4.65 -3.77
C LEU A 257 10.28 -4.86 -2.29
N CYS A 258 9.06 -5.32 -1.98
CA CYS A 258 8.67 -5.63 -0.61
C CYS A 258 9.56 -6.70 0.03
N LEU A 259 9.86 -7.77 -0.71
CA LEU A 259 10.72 -8.84 -0.21
C LEU A 259 12.16 -8.36 0.02
N LYS A 260 12.71 -7.50 -0.84
CA LYS A 260 14.02 -6.85 -0.63
C LYS A 260 14.04 -5.99 0.63
N VAL A 261 12.99 -5.20 0.86
CA VAL A 261 12.83 -4.39 2.08
C VAL A 261 12.80 -5.29 3.32
N ARG A 262 12.08 -6.41 3.27
CA ARG A 262 12.03 -7.39 4.38
C ARG A 262 13.36 -8.12 4.59
N GLU A 263 14.03 -8.53 3.54
CA GLU A 263 15.37 -9.14 3.60
C GLU A 263 16.38 -8.19 4.27
N SER A 264 16.20 -6.89 4.10
CA SER A 264 17.00 -5.84 4.76
C SER A 264 16.61 -5.60 6.24
N GLY A 265 15.68 -6.41 6.79
CA GLY A 265 15.28 -6.38 8.20
C GLY A 265 14.15 -5.42 8.55
N TYR A 266 13.47 -4.83 7.57
CA TYR A 266 12.35 -3.94 7.78
C TYR A 266 11.00 -4.65 7.65
N LEU A 267 9.98 -4.06 8.28
CA LEU A 267 8.59 -4.48 8.17
C LEU A 267 7.92 -3.81 6.96
N VAL A 268 6.99 -4.55 6.35
CA VAL A 268 6.03 -4.06 5.37
C VAL A 268 4.66 -4.08 6.02
N VAL A 269 4.01 -2.92 6.11
CA VAL A 269 2.74 -2.73 6.83
C VAL A 269 1.61 -2.47 5.84
N PHE A 270 0.49 -3.14 6.03
CA PHE A 270 -0.78 -2.79 5.42
C PHE A 270 -1.55 -1.84 6.34
N ASP A 271 -1.92 -0.67 5.82
CA ASP A 271 -2.73 0.34 6.52
C ASP A 271 -4.17 0.39 5.98
N PRO A 272 -5.16 -0.19 6.68
CA PRO A 272 -6.56 -0.15 6.24
C PRO A 272 -7.23 1.21 6.46
N GLN A 273 -6.57 2.16 7.12
CA GLN A 273 -7.11 3.51 7.32
C GLN A 273 -6.86 4.39 6.09
N ALA A 274 -5.77 4.18 5.35
CA ALA A 274 -5.55 4.80 4.05
C ALA A 274 -6.37 4.07 2.99
N LYS A 275 -7.36 4.74 2.39
CA LYS A 275 -8.31 4.11 1.46
C LYS A 275 -8.34 4.86 0.14
N LEU A 276 -8.23 4.10 -0.95
CA LEU A 276 -8.32 4.60 -2.32
C LEU A 276 -9.23 3.68 -3.15
N HIS A 277 -9.92 4.25 -4.14
CA HIS A 277 -10.41 3.45 -5.27
C HIS A 277 -9.28 3.24 -6.27
N HIS A 278 -9.26 2.11 -6.94
CA HIS A 278 -8.32 1.80 -8.02
C HIS A 278 -9.07 1.14 -9.18
N SER A 279 -9.07 1.80 -10.32
CA SER A 279 -9.74 1.35 -11.56
C SER A 279 -8.82 0.45 -12.38
N GLU A 280 -8.47 -0.71 -11.82
CA GLU A 280 -7.52 -1.66 -12.40
C GLU A 280 -7.79 -1.93 -13.90
N HIS A 281 -6.71 -2.02 -14.69
CA HIS A 281 -6.71 -2.25 -16.13
C HIS A 281 -7.30 -1.11 -16.99
N ALA A 282 -7.71 0.02 -16.42
CA ALA A 282 -8.33 1.11 -17.17
C ALA A 282 -7.36 1.76 -18.16
N SER A 283 -6.08 1.84 -17.83
CA SER A 283 -5.04 2.47 -18.68
C SER A 283 -4.29 1.48 -19.58
N ARG A 284 -4.05 0.25 -19.14
CA ARG A 284 -3.14 -0.71 -19.80
C ARG A 284 -3.83 -1.88 -20.49
N GLY A 285 -5.07 -2.20 -20.14
CA GLY A 285 -5.76 -3.42 -20.52
C GLY A 285 -5.18 -4.68 -19.85
N ARG A 286 -5.78 -5.84 -20.15
CA ARG A 286 -5.36 -7.12 -19.56
C ARG A 286 -4.23 -7.75 -20.35
N ASP A 287 -3.16 -8.19 -19.68
CA ASP A 287 -1.99 -8.80 -20.31
C ASP A 287 -2.30 -10.14 -20.98
N GLU A 288 -3.31 -10.87 -20.51
CA GLU A 288 -3.73 -12.17 -21.04
C GLU A 288 -4.26 -12.12 -22.49
N GLN A 289 -4.64 -10.95 -22.96
CA GLN A 289 -5.18 -10.75 -24.32
C GLN A 289 -4.11 -10.53 -25.39
N ASP A 290 -2.83 -10.40 -24.98
CA ASP A 290 -1.69 -10.16 -25.86
C ASP A 290 -0.60 -11.21 -25.62
N VAL A 291 -0.28 -11.99 -26.64
CA VAL A 291 0.70 -13.10 -26.55
C VAL A 291 2.10 -12.63 -26.09
N SER A 292 2.51 -11.44 -26.52
CA SER A 292 3.83 -10.89 -26.13
C SER A 292 3.85 -10.49 -24.66
N LYS A 293 2.76 -9.90 -24.16
CA LYS A 293 2.59 -9.53 -22.76
C LYS A 293 2.47 -10.77 -21.86
N ALA A 294 1.71 -11.78 -22.31
CA ALA A 294 1.59 -13.05 -21.58
C ALA A 294 2.94 -13.76 -21.45
N ARG A 295 3.75 -13.80 -22.54
CA ARG A 295 5.09 -14.38 -22.48
C ARG A 295 6.01 -13.63 -21.54
N ARG A 296 6.02 -12.29 -21.59
CA ARG A 296 6.77 -11.46 -20.62
C ARG A 296 6.36 -11.78 -19.20
N ALA A 297 5.05 -11.86 -18.90
CA ALA A 297 4.56 -12.17 -17.56
C ALA A 297 5.07 -13.52 -17.04
N ILE A 298 5.12 -14.55 -17.91
CA ILE A 298 5.69 -15.87 -17.54
C ILE A 298 7.18 -15.76 -17.24
N ASP A 299 7.94 -15.04 -18.06
CA ASP A 299 9.38 -14.87 -17.88
C ASP A 299 9.69 -14.08 -16.59
N GLU A 300 8.93 -13.03 -16.30
CA GLU A 300 9.05 -12.23 -15.06
C GLU A 300 8.70 -13.07 -13.83
N GLN A 301 7.62 -13.87 -13.86
CA GLN A 301 7.28 -14.79 -12.79
C GLN A 301 8.37 -15.83 -12.54
N ALA A 302 8.88 -16.45 -13.60
CA ALA A 302 9.97 -17.43 -13.49
C ALA A 302 11.22 -16.82 -12.84
N ARG A 303 11.56 -15.57 -13.22
CA ARG A 303 12.68 -14.82 -12.63
C ARG A 303 12.44 -14.53 -11.15
N PHE A 304 11.26 -14.08 -10.78
CA PHE A 304 10.89 -13.80 -9.40
C PHE A 304 11.04 -15.04 -8.52
N TYR A 305 10.46 -16.19 -8.92
CA TYR A 305 10.55 -17.43 -8.15
C TYR A 305 11.94 -18.07 -8.15
N ALA A 306 12.77 -17.82 -9.17
CA ALA A 306 14.17 -18.25 -9.17
C ALA A 306 15.04 -17.45 -8.19
N ARG A 307 14.68 -16.19 -7.93
CA ARG A 307 15.39 -15.30 -7.01
C ARG A 307 15.08 -15.60 -5.55
N TRP A 308 13.79 -15.79 -5.23
CA TRP A 308 13.34 -15.85 -3.85
C TRP A 308 13.32 -17.28 -3.33
N ASP A 309 14.07 -17.51 -2.24
CA ASP A 309 14.06 -18.80 -1.54
C ASP A 309 12.69 -19.02 -0.86
N LYS A 310 12.30 -20.29 -0.77
CA LYS A 310 11.05 -20.69 -0.11
C LYS A 310 10.96 -20.23 1.34
N SER A 311 12.08 -20.11 2.06
CA SER A 311 12.13 -19.64 3.44
C SER A 311 11.77 -18.16 3.59
N LEU A 312 12.10 -17.32 2.60
CA LEU A 312 11.72 -15.90 2.56
C LEU A 312 10.27 -15.68 2.16
N ILE A 313 9.76 -16.58 1.32
CA ILE A 313 8.37 -16.55 0.85
C ILE A 313 7.43 -17.03 1.95
N ASP A 314 7.78 -18.09 2.68
CA ASP A 314 6.98 -18.66 3.79
C ASP A 314 7.21 -17.90 5.11
N SER A 315 6.87 -16.66 5.13
CA SER A 315 7.40 -15.65 6.05
C SER A 315 6.67 -15.52 7.40
N GLY A 316 5.86 -16.47 7.80
CA GLY A 316 5.29 -16.50 9.15
C GLY A 316 4.17 -15.49 9.47
N PHE A 317 3.74 -14.66 8.52
CA PHE A 317 2.57 -13.77 8.73
C PHE A 317 1.22 -14.49 8.62
N ILE A 318 1.22 -15.73 8.15
CA ILE A 318 0.02 -16.54 7.98
C ILE A 318 0.14 -17.80 8.83
N ASN A 319 -0.94 -18.11 9.55
CA ASN A 319 -1.02 -19.38 10.24
C ASN A 319 -1.00 -20.53 9.21
N PRO A 320 -0.02 -21.47 9.29
CA PRO A 320 0.10 -22.56 8.32
C PRO A 320 -1.10 -23.51 8.29
N ASN A 321 -1.96 -23.49 9.34
CA ASN A 321 -3.19 -24.26 9.39
C ASN A 321 -4.37 -23.61 8.65
N LEU A 322 -4.18 -22.41 8.07
CA LEU A 322 -5.21 -21.73 7.30
C LEU A 322 -5.01 -22.02 5.81
N ASN A 323 -6.09 -22.40 5.15
CA ASN A 323 -6.08 -22.50 3.70
C ASN A 323 -6.01 -21.10 3.07
N GLN A 324 -4.94 -20.86 2.33
CA GLN A 324 -4.70 -19.58 1.64
C GLN A 324 -5.47 -19.47 0.31
N CYS A 325 -6.28 -20.49 -0.05
CA CYS A 325 -7.10 -20.42 -1.24
C CYS A 325 -8.07 -19.23 -1.15
N ASN A 326 -7.95 -18.30 -2.05
CA ASN A 326 -8.77 -17.09 -2.22
C ASN A 326 -8.63 -16.00 -1.15
N GLY A 327 -7.55 -15.98 -0.34
CA GLY A 327 -7.30 -14.91 0.63
C GLY A 327 -8.32 -14.81 1.79
N HIS A 328 -9.26 -15.77 1.90
CA HIS A 328 -10.34 -15.74 2.90
C HIS A 328 -10.05 -16.57 4.17
N PHE A 329 -8.89 -17.17 4.28
CA PHE A 329 -8.42 -17.92 5.46
C PHE A 329 -9.48 -18.87 6.06
N LYS A 330 -9.82 -19.91 5.35
CA LYS A 330 -10.65 -21.00 5.89
C LYS A 330 -9.77 -21.99 6.63
N ILE A 331 -10.23 -22.44 7.82
CA ILE A 331 -9.60 -23.55 8.53
C ILE A 331 -9.79 -24.81 7.68
N THR A 332 -8.69 -25.47 7.32
CA THR A 332 -8.73 -26.82 6.75
C THR A 332 -8.74 -27.81 7.88
N TRP A 333 -9.82 -28.56 7.96
CA TRP A 333 -9.95 -29.69 8.87
C TRP A 333 -9.33 -30.95 8.24
#